data_452be528d1f909f889f733af34516102
#
_entry.id   452be528d1f909f889f733af34516102
#
_cell.length_a   1.000
_cell.length_b   1.000
_cell.length_c   1.000
_cell.angle_alpha   90.00
_cell.angle_beta   90.00
_cell.angle_gamma   90.00
#
_symmetry.space_group_name_H-M   'P 1'
#
loop_
_entity.id
_entity.type
_entity.pdbx_description
1 polymer ?
#
loop_
_entity_poly.entity_id
_entity_poly.type
_entity_poly.pdbx_seq_one_letter_code
_entity_poly.pdbx_strand_id
1 'polypeptide(L)'
;GECLVCNNTTTQLSPDDFEIDETYRFEGNTDPGVEMILFAISSKKHKIKGTLLNAYGLYSDSVTTKIVEKLENHITTMKPLKRAEYLKALSREHHHGLLLCWKIKTGFSKGVSITRMKLYLDWFFKNHLQPHFEMEEKYIFPILGNENILIKQAIEEHKLITGLFCNTSQIEISIKQIQVDLEKHIRFEERVLFNE
;
A
#
# COMPACT_ATOMS: atom_id res chain seq x y z
N GLY A 1 -3.36 29.27 6.64
CA GLY A 1 -3.70 30.05 5.46
C GLY A 1 -4.61 29.25 4.54
N GLU A 2 -5.65 29.91 4.04
CA GLU A 2 -6.68 29.28 3.18
C GLU A 2 -6.31 29.27 1.69
N CYS A 3 -5.04 29.36 1.34
CA CYS A 3 -4.58 29.40 -0.05
C CYS A 3 -3.34 28.56 -0.29
N LEU A 4 -3.24 27.98 -1.50
CA LEU A 4 -2.02 27.37 -2.00
C LEU A 4 -1.06 28.44 -2.50
N VAL A 5 0.21 28.31 -2.14
CA VAL A 5 1.26 29.22 -2.62
C VAL A 5 2.11 28.47 -3.63
N CYS A 6 2.26 29.03 -4.81
CA CYS A 6 3.11 28.46 -5.84
C CYS A 6 4.59 28.68 -5.50
N ASN A 7 5.40 27.61 -5.45
CA ASN A 7 6.82 27.70 -5.11
C ASN A 7 7.65 28.57 -6.08
N ASN A 8 7.22 28.69 -7.32
CA ASN A 8 7.95 29.41 -8.37
C ASN A 8 7.44 30.83 -8.59
N THR A 9 6.32 31.19 -7.99
CA THR A 9 5.70 32.52 -8.11
C THR A 9 5.05 32.89 -6.79
N THR A 10 4.85 34.19 -6.53
CA THR A 10 4.12 34.66 -5.35
C THR A 10 2.59 34.51 -5.49
N THR A 11 2.12 33.80 -6.50
CA THR A 11 0.70 33.59 -6.78
C THR A 11 0.07 32.72 -5.70
N GLN A 12 -0.99 33.25 -5.09
CA GLN A 12 -1.82 32.53 -4.13
C GLN A 12 -3.09 32.05 -4.83
N LEU A 13 -3.42 30.77 -4.65
CA LEU A 13 -4.61 30.14 -5.17
C LEU A 13 -5.58 29.83 -4.03
N SER A 14 -6.76 30.44 -4.07
CA SER A 14 -7.85 30.04 -3.21
C SER A 14 -8.48 28.73 -3.69
N PRO A 15 -9.29 28.02 -2.88
CA PRO A 15 -9.94 26.78 -3.28
C PRO A 15 -10.75 26.89 -4.58
N ASP A 16 -11.33 28.07 -4.86
CA ASP A 16 -12.15 28.30 -6.04
C ASP A 16 -11.33 28.67 -7.30
N ASP A 17 -10.04 28.94 -7.14
CA ASP A 17 -9.17 29.38 -8.21
C ASP A 17 -8.50 28.26 -9.00
N PHE A 18 -8.64 27.00 -8.57
CA PHE A 18 -8.04 25.86 -9.24
C PHE A 18 -9.01 24.68 -9.38
N GLU A 19 -8.76 23.85 -10.39
CA GLU A 19 -9.41 22.57 -10.62
C GLU A 19 -8.40 21.44 -10.42
N ILE A 20 -8.86 20.25 -10.02
CA ILE A 20 -8.04 19.04 -9.95
C ILE A 20 -8.23 18.33 -11.28
N ASP A 21 -7.17 18.24 -12.07
CA ASP A 21 -7.20 17.61 -13.39
C ASP A 21 -7.03 16.09 -13.27
N GLU A 22 -6.06 15.66 -12.45
CA GLU A 22 -5.71 14.24 -12.26
C GLU A 22 -5.23 13.98 -10.84
N THR A 23 -5.38 12.74 -10.38
CA THR A 23 -4.93 12.31 -9.05
C THR A 23 -4.13 11.02 -9.17
N TYR A 24 -2.93 11.02 -8.60
CA TYR A 24 -2.03 9.87 -8.55
C TYR A 24 -1.78 9.48 -7.11
N ARG A 25 -2.01 8.21 -6.77
CA ARG A 25 -1.66 7.65 -5.46
C ARG A 25 -0.33 6.94 -5.57
N PHE A 26 0.58 7.30 -4.68
CA PHE A 26 1.86 6.63 -4.53
C PHE A 26 1.85 5.90 -3.19
N GLU A 27 1.79 4.58 -3.25
CA GLU A 27 2.04 3.75 -2.08
C GLU A 27 3.56 3.66 -1.93
N GLY A 28 4.11 4.33 -0.92
CA GLY A 28 5.55 4.39 -0.71
C GLY A 28 6.15 3.03 -0.36
N ASN A 29 7.34 2.76 -0.89
CA ASN A 29 8.10 1.53 -0.60
C ASN A 29 8.67 1.48 0.84
N THR A 30 8.48 2.50 1.66
CA THR A 30 9.24 2.66 2.91
C THR A 30 8.42 2.66 4.17
N ASP A 31 7.15 3.01 4.12
CA ASP A 31 6.27 2.99 5.29
C ASP A 31 4.82 2.75 4.84
N PRO A 32 4.15 1.66 5.27
CA PRO A 32 2.76 1.41 4.96
C PRO A 32 1.79 2.46 5.51
N GLY A 33 2.24 3.30 6.45
CA GLY A 33 1.46 4.41 7.02
C GLY A 33 1.58 5.73 6.24
N VAL A 34 2.43 5.80 5.21
CA VAL A 34 2.63 7.01 4.42
C VAL A 34 2.10 6.79 3.01
N GLU A 35 0.82 6.99 2.82
CA GLU A 35 0.24 7.17 1.50
C GLU A 35 0.48 8.60 1.04
N MET A 36 1.13 8.79 -0.11
CA MET A 36 1.26 10.08 -0.76
C MET A 36 0.29 10.18 -1.93
N ILE A 37 -0.44 11.28 -1.97
CA ILE A 37 -1.32 11.59 -3.09
C ILE A 37 -0.77 12.83 -3.80
N LEU A 38 -0.56 12.69 -5.11
CA LEU A 38 -0.19 13.78 -5.98
C LEU A 38 -1.43 14.22 -6.77
N PHE A 39 -1.80 15.48 -6.65
CA PHE A 39 -2.83 16.10 -7.46
C PHE A 39 -2.18 16.94 -8.55
N ALA A 40 -2.55 16.70 -9.80
CA ALA A 40 -2.30 17.63 -10.89
C ALA A 40 -3.43 18.66 -10.86
N ILE A 41 -3.08 19.93 -10.74
CA ILE A 41 -4.04 21.03 -10.62
C ILE A 41 -3.81 22.08 -11.70
N SER A 42 -4.88 22.68 -12.16
CA SER A 42 -4.81 23.81 -13.09
C SER A 42 -5.69 24.98 -12.63
N SER A 43 -5.23 26.18 -12.92
CA SER A 43 -6.00 27.41 -12.72
C SER A 43 -6.18 28.14 -14.04
N LYS A 44 -7.41 28.21 -14.52
CA LYS A 44 -7.78 28.98 -15.72
C LYS A 44 -7.63 30.48 -15.48
N LYS A 45 -7.97 30.92 -14.28
CA LYS A 45 -7.90 32.33 -13.86
C LYS A 45 -6.47 32.88 -13.89
N HIS A 46 -5.53 32.10 -13.37
CA HIS A 46 -4.12 32.48 -13.26
C HIS A 46 -3.26 31.94 -14.40
N LYS A 47 -3.84 31.10 -15.31
CA LYS A 47 -3.17 30.46 -16.45
C LYS A 47 -1.94 29.66 -16.03
N ILE A 48 -2.02 28.95 -14.90
CA ILE A 48 -0.94 28.11 -14.36
C ILE A 48 -1.40 26.67 -14.20
N LYS A 49 -0.44 25.76 -14.28
CA LYS A 49 -0.59 24.35 -13.94
C LYS A 49 0.49 23.97 -12.94
N GLY A 50 0.19 23.05 -12.08
CA GLY A 50 1.13 22.60 -11.05
C GLY A 50 0.74 21.26 -10.45
N THR A 51 1.58 20.81 -9.54
CA THR A 51 1.32 19.61 -8.77
C THR A 51 1.29 19.94 -7.28
N LEU A 52 0.36 19.31 -6.56
CA LEU A 52 0.25 19.39 -5.13
C LEU A 52 0.46 18.01 -4.56
N LEU A 53 1.47 17.86 -3.71
CA LEU A 53 1.75 16.61 -2.99
C LEU A 53 1.12 16.71 -1.60
N ASN A 54 0.28 15.73 -1.27
CA ASN A 54 -0.28 15.60 0.07
C ASN A 54 0.15 14.25 0.66
N ALA A 55 0.81 14.28 1.82
CA ALA A 55 1.17 13.10 2.58
C ALA A 55 0.07 12.81 3.61
N TYR A 56 -0.66 11.72 3.42
CA TYR A 56 -1.62 11.21 4.40
C TYR A 56 -0.87 10.29 5.37
N GLY A 57 -0.67 10.76 6.59
CA GLY A 57 -0.16 9.96 7.69
C GLY A 57 -0.94 10.30 8.96
N LEU A 58 -0.81 9.46 9.99
CA LEU A 58 -1.43 9.56 11.32
C LEU A 58 -1.17 10.90 12.08
N TYR A 59 -0.54 11.87 11.44
CA TYR A 59 -0.12 13.15 12.02
C TYR A 59 -0.70 14.37 11.30
N SER A 60 -1.82 14.24 10.58
CA SER A 60 -2.51 15.43 10.09
C SER A 60 -3.22 16.10 11.26
N ASP A 61 -2.57 17.15 11.82
CA ASP A 61 -3.22 18.04 12.75
C ASP A 61 -4.52 18.57 12.17
N SER A 62 -5.54 18.63 13.01
CA SER A 62 -6.95 18.95 12.72
C SER A 62 -7.17 20.41 12.29
N VAL A 63 -6.54 20.85 11.21
CA VAL A 63 -6.89 22.12 10.57
C VAL A 63 -7.58 21.82 9.26
N THR A 64 -8.88 21.65 9.33
CA THR A 64 -9.77 21.53 8.17
C THR A 64 -9.80 22.85 7.42
N THR A 65 -8.89 23.03 6.47
CA THR A 65 -8.96 24.17 5.54
C THR A 65 -9.90 23.81 4.40
N LYS A 66 -10.58 24.77 3.79
CA LYS A 66 -11.41 24.57 2.59
C LYS A 66 -10.67 23.88 1.45
N ILE A 67 -9.34 24.01 1.42
CA ILE A 67 -8.47 23.30 0.47
C ILE A 67 -8.48 21.81 0.77
N VAL A 68 -8.31 21.41 2.02
CA VAL A 68 -8.33 19.99 2.44
C VAL A 68 -9.70 19.39 2.14
N GLU A 69 -10.79 20.09 2.46
CA GLU A 69 -12.16 19.65 2.14
C GLU A 69 -12.36 19.44 0.63
N LYS A 70 -11.84 20.34 -0.21
CA LYS A 70 -11.92 20.19 -1.67
C LYS A 70 -11.14 18.98 -2.16
N LEU A 71 -9.93 18.74 -1.63
CA LEU A 71 -9.10 17.59 -1.96
C LEU A 71 -9.75 16.28 -1.47
N GLU A 72 -10.27 16.25 -0.26
CA GLU A 72 -10.96 15.09 0.31
C GLU A 72 -12.25 14.77 -0.44
N ASN A 73 -13.06 15.77 -0.77
CA ASN A 73 -14.26 15.61 -1.58
C ASN A 73 -13.93 15.05 -2.97
N HIS A 74 -12.83 15.49 -3.58
CA HIS A 74 -12.39 14.94 -4.87
C HIS A 74 -11.94 13.49 -4.74
N ILE A 75 -11.19 13.15 -3.69
CA ILE A 75 -10.81 11.76 -3.38
C ILE A 75 -12.04 10.88 -3.14
N THR A 76 -13.05 11.41 -2.45
CA THR A 76 -14.29 10.70 -2.13
C THR A 76 -15.19 10.50 -3.35
N THR A 77 -15.15 11.42 -4.32
CA THR A 77 -15.89 11.30 -5.60
C THR A 77 -15.22 10.34 -6.59
N MET A 78 -13.91 10.14 -6.49
CA MET A 78 -13.26 8.99 -7.12
C MET A 78 -13.78 7.77 -6.40
N LYS A 79 -14.73 7.03 -7.01
CA LYS A 79 -15.30 5.81 -6.43
C LYS A 79 -14.19 5.01 -5.76
N PRO A 80 -14.17 4.89 -4.42
CA PRO A 80 -13.28 3.92 -3.81
C PRO A 80 -13.66 2.59 -4.46
N LEU A 81 -12.67 1.78 -4.83
CA LEU A 81 -12.92 0.40 -5.18
C LEU A 81 -13.82 -0.15 -4.07
N LYS A 82 -15.10 -0.41 -4.38
CA LYS A 82 -16.03 -1.01 -3.43
C LYS A 82 -15.59 -2.46 -3.26
N ARG A 83 -14.56 -2.66 -2.46
CA ARG A 83 -14.18 -4.00 -2.02
C ARG A 83 -15.36 -4.59 -1.29
N ALA A 84 -15.68 -5.81 -1.62
CA ALA A 84 -16.66 -6.57 -0.85
C ALA A 84 -16.24 -6.58 0.63
N GLU A 85 -17.19 -6.51 1.55
CA GLU A 85 -16.94 -6.33 2.99
C GLU A 85 -15.97 -7.40 3.54
N TYR A 86 -16.06 -8.64 3.01
CA TYR A 86 -15.16 -9.73 3.40
C TYR A 86 -13.69 -9.53 2.95
N LEU A 87 -13.43 -8.78 1.87
CA LEU A 87 -12.06 -8.47 1.44
C LEU A 87 -11.40 -7.38 2.29
N LYS A 88 -12.17 -6.59 3.03
CA LYS A 88 -11.60 -5.55 3.92
C LYS A 88 -10.76 -6.13 5.05
N ALA A 89 -11.15 -7.28 5.58
CA ALA A 89 -10.38 -7.97 6.61
C ALA A 89 -9.02 -8.41 6.06
N LEU A 90 -9.00 -9.04 4.88
CA LEU A 90 -7.78 -9.48 4.19
C LEU A 90 -6.86 -8.29 3.87
N SER A 91 -7.41 -7.20 3.33
CA SER A 91 -6.61 -6.00 3.05
C SER A 91 -5.94 -5.41 4.30
N ARG A 92 -6.55 -5.54 5.50
CA ARG A 92 -5.91 -5.15 6.76
C ARG A 92 -4.76 -6.09 7.12
N GLU A 93 -4.89 -7.37 6.85
CA GLU A 93 -3.81 -8.35 7.07
C GLU A 93 -2.65 -8.13 6.09
N HIS A 94 -2.95 -7.75 4.84
CA HIS A 94 -1.95 -7.30 3.86
C HIS A 94 -1.11 -6.12 4.36
N HIS A 95 -1.72 -5.17 5.07
CA HIS A 95 -0.97 -4.09 5.72
C HIS A 95 0.08 -4.62 6.69
N HIS A 96 -0.24 -5.64 7.49
CA HIS A 96 0.73 -6.28 8.38
C HIS A 96 1.85 -7.00 7.63
N GLY A 97 1.53 -7.62 6.48
CA GLY A 97 2.51 -8.22 5.57
C GLY A 97 3.49 -7.18 4.99
N LEU A 98 2.96 -6.05 4.51
CA LEU A 98 3.80 -4.93 4.02
C LEU A 98 4.66 -4.33 5.13
N LEU A 99 4.13 -4.23 6.36
CA LEU A 99 4.90 -3.79 7.53
C LEU A 99 6.03 -4.78 7.85
N LEU A 100 5.79 -6.09 7.68
CA LEU A 100 6.86 -7.09 7.80
C LEU A 100 7.96 -6.85 6.77
N CYS A 101 7.62 -6.61 5.51
CA CYS A 101 8.58 -6.31 4.44
C CYS A 101 9.44 -5.09 4.80
N TRP A 102 8.82 -4.03 5.30
CA TRP A 102 9.52 -2.84 5.78
C TRP A 102 10.44 -3.14 6.98
N LYS A 103 9.98 -3.93 7.95
CA LYS A 103 10.80 -4.34 9.11
C LYS A 103 12.02 -5.15 8.69
N ILE A 104 11.90 -6.04 7.70
CA ILE A 104 13.03 -6.79 7.14
C ILE A 104 14.07 -5.82 6.58
N LYS A 105 13.64 -4.90 5.71
CA LYS A 105 14.50 -3.89 5.08
C LYS A 105 15.22 -3.03 6.12
N THR A 106 14.47 -2.55 7.11
CA THR A 106 15.00 -1.75 8.21
C THR A 106 15.93 -2.56 9.12
N GLY A 107 15.62 -3.83 9.36
CA GLY A 107 16.46 -4.74 10.13
C GLY A 107 17.85 -4.89 9.52
N PHE A 108 17.93 -5.13 8.21
CA PHE A 108 19.21 -5.16 7.50
C PHE A 108 19.96 -3.84 7.55
N SER A 109 19.28 -2.72 7.31
CA SER A 109 19.89 -1.38 7.35
C SER A 109 20.45 -1.00 8.73
N LYS A 110 19.84 -1.51 9.79
CA LYS A 110 20.25 -1.28 11.19
C LYS A 110 21.18 -2.37 11.74
N GLY A 111 21.57 -3.35 10.96
CA GLY A 111 22.47 -4.42 11.39
C GLY A 111 21.85 -5.37 12.43
N VAL A 112 20.53 -5.56 12.42
CA VAL A 112 19.87 -6.53 13.31
C VAL A 112 20.34 -7.93 12.95
N SER A 113 20.70 -8.75 13.95
CA SER A 113 21.22 -10.10 13.70
C SER A 113 20.19 -10.98 12.98
N ILE A 114 20.68 -11.78 12.04
CA ILE A 114 19.86 -12.70 11.23
C ILE A 114 19.03 -13.63 12.11
N THR A 115 19.61 -14.16 13.18
CA THR A 115 18.93 -15.02 14.14
C THR A 115 17.70 -14.34 14.75
N ARG A 116 17.84 -13.07 15.18
CA ARG A 116 16.73 -12.31 15.74
C ARG A 116 15.65 -12.02 14.72
N MET A 117 16.04 -11.69 13.50
CA MET A 117 15.11 -11.49 12.40
C MET A 117 14.34 -12.79 12.10
N LYS A 118 15.04 -13.92 12.00
CA LYS A 118 14.43 -15.23 11.73
C LYS A 118 13.40 -15.62 12.80
N LEU A 119 13.72 -15.44 14.08
CA LEU A 119 12.78 -15.72 15.17
C LEU A 119 11.49 -14.92 15.04
N TYR A 120 11.58 -13.63 14.71
CA TYR A 120 10.40 -12.79 14.48
C TYR A 120 9.62 -13.23 13.24
N LEU A 121 10.31 -13.55 12.16
CA LEU A 121 9.72 -14.02 10.93
C LEU A 121 8.97 -15.34 11.10
N ASP A 122 9.55 -16.30 11.83
CA ASP A 122 8.91 -17.59 12.11
C ASP A 122 7.64 -17.42 12.95
N TRP A 123 7.70 -16.53 13.94
CA TRP A 123 6.53 -16.18 14.73
C TRP A 123 5.45 -15.52 13.85
N PHE A 124 5.81 -14.58 13.00
CA PHE A 124 4.88 -13.87 12.13
C PHE A 124 4.25 -14.82 11.10
N PHE A 125 5.05 -15.67 10.49
CA PHE A 125 4.55 -16.68 9.54
C PHE A 125 3.49 -17.56 10.19
N LYS A 126 3.81 -18.16 11.31
CA LYS A 126 2.92 -19.09 12.00
C LYS A 126 1.62 -18.44 12.50
N ASN A 127 1.68 -17.20 12.98
CA ASN A 127 0.53 -16.57 13.65
C ASN A 127 -0.28 -15.63 12.74
N HIS A 128 0.27 -15.23 11.60
CA HIS A 128 -0.38 -14.27 10.71
C HIS A 128 -0.42 -14.74 9.27
N LEU A 129 0.73 -15.03 8.66
CA LEU A 129 0.79 -15.24 7.22
C LEU A 129 0.24 -16.62 6.79
N GLN A 130 0.59 -17.68 7.48
CA GLN A 130 0.08 -19.02 7.18
C GLN A 130 -1.44 -19.11 7.34
N PRO A 131 -2.07 -18.64 8.45
CA PRO A 131 -3.52 -18.62 8.57
C PRO A 131 -4.21 -17.76 7.50
N HIS A 132 -3.57 -16.67 7.08
CA HIS A 132 -4.05 -15.80 6.02
C HIS A 132 -4.10 -16.53 4.67
N PHE A 133 -3.01 -17.17 4.25
CA PHE A 133 -2.96 -17.98 3.04
C PHE A 133 -3.99 -19.11 3.06
N GLU A 134 -4.12 -19.83 4.18
CA GLU A 134 -5.11 -20.89 4.36
C GLU A 134 -6.55 -20.36 4.22
N MET A 135 -6.82 -19.15 4.70
CA MET A 135 -8.13 -18.51 4.58
C MET A 135 -8.43 -18.15 3.13
N GLU A 136 -7.48 -17.58 2.40
CA GLU A 136 -7.64 -17.25 0.99
C GLU A 136 -7.87 -18.47 0.13
N GLU A 137 -7.02 -19.48 0.26
CA GLU A 137 -7.11 -20.71 -0.52
C GLU A 137 -8.42 -21.47 -0.25
N LYS A 138 -8.91 -21.42 1.00
CA LYS A 138 -10.11 -22.17 1.40
C LYS A 138 -11.42 -21.44 1.10
N TYR A 139 -11.45 -20.12 1.24
CA TYR A 139 -12.72 -19.39 1.24
C TYR A 139 -12.83 -18.32 0.14
N ILE A 140 -11.72 -17.74 -0.31
CA ILE A 140 -11.73 -16.63 -1.27
C ILE A 140 -11.48 -17.15 -2.68
N PHE A 141 -10.41 -17.89 -2.91
CA PHE A 141 -10.03 -18.37 -4.24
C PHE A 141 -11.11 -19.23 -4.91
N PRO A 142 -11.83 -20.11 -4.21
CA PRO A 142 -12.92 -20.86 -4.83
C PRO A 142 -14.07 -20.00 -5.38
N ILE A 143 -14.26 -18.76 -4.88
CA ILE A 143 -15.29 -17.84 -5.37
C ILE A 143 -15.01 -17.41 -6.81
N LEU A 144 -13.74 -17.20 -7.15
CA LEU A 144 -13.29 -16.83 -8.51
C LEU A 144 -13.10 -18.04 -9.43
N GLY A 145 -13.19 -19.24 -8.89
CA GLY A 145 -13.06 -20.50 -9.64
C GLY A 145 -11.63 -21.03 -9.71
N ASN A 146 -11.47 -22.32 -9.42
CA ASN A 146 -10.16 -23.00 -9.31
C ASN A 146 -9.38 -23.04 -10.64
N GLU A 147 -10.02 -22.83 -11.77
CA GLU A 147 -9.38 -22.81 -13.09
C GLU A 147 -8.86 -21.40 -13.48
N ASN A 148 -9.14 -20.38 -12.66
CA ASN A 148 -8.66 -19.02 -12.92
C ASN A 148 -7.14 -18.97 -12.84
N ILE A 149 -6.50 -18.40 -13.87
CA ILE A 149 -5.04 -18.34 -13.98
C ILE A 149 -4.41 -17.48 -12.88
N LEU A 150 -5.12 -16.43 -12.43
CA LEU A 150 -4.65 -15.55 -11.35
C LEU A 150 -4.65 -16.29 -10.00
N ILE A 151 -5.64 -17.16 -9.78
CA ILE A 151 -5.69 -18.03 -8.59
C ILE A 151 -4.53 -19.03 -8.59
N LYS A 152 -4.26 -19.67 -9.74
CA LYS A 152 -3.12 -20.59 -9.86
C LYS A 152 -1.79 -19.87 -9.57
N GLN A 153 -1.65 -18.64 -10.05
CA GLN A 153 -0.50 -17.80 -9.74
C GLN A 153 -0.39 -17.51 -8.23
N ALA A 154 -1.47 -17.06 -7.58
CA ALA A 154 -1.49 -16.78 -6.15
C ALA A 154 -1.06 -18.01 -5.32
N ILE A 155 -1.62 -19.18 -5.61
CA ILE A 155 -1.28 -20.46 -4.92
C ILE A 155 0.20 -20.81 -5.12
N GLU A 156 0.76 -20.62 -6.31
CA GLU A 156 2.19 -20.87 -6.54
C GLU A 156 3.07 -19.87 -5.77
N GLU A 157 2.67 -18.59 -5.71
CA GLU A 157 3.36 -17.58 -4.91
C GLU A 157 3.31 -17.91 -3.41
N HIS A 158 2.17 -18.39 -2.86
CA HIS A 158 2.04 -18.89 -1.48
C HIS A 158 3.03 -20.02 -1.19
N LYS A 159 3.14 -21.01 -2.10
CA LYS A 159 4.08 -22.13 -1.96
C LYS A 159 5.52 -21.67 -1.95
N LEU A 160 5.88 -20.76 -2.87
CA LEU A 160 7.23 -20.19 -2.94
C LEU A 160 7.59 -19.44 -1.66
N ILE A 161 6.71 -18.55 -1.20
CA ILE A 161 6.91 -17.78 0.03
C ILE A 161 7.03 -18.72 1.23
N THR A 162 6.13 -19.69 1.38
CA THR A 162 6.18 -20.70 2.44
C THR A 162 7.50 -21.47 2.43
N GLY A 163 7.97 -21.86 1.26
CA GLY A 163 9.26 -22.53 1.09
C GLY A 163 10.45 -21.71 1.59
N LEU A 164 10.40 -20.38 1.38
CA LEU A 164 11.45 -19.47 1.88
C LEU A 164 11.47 -19.40 3.41
N PHE A 165 10.31 -19.40 4.07
CA PHE A 165 10.23 -19.44 5.53
C PHE A 165 10.76 -20.78 6.11
N CYS A 166 10.57 -21.88 5.41
CA CYS A 166 11.04 -23.20 5.81
C CYS A 166 12.52 -23.44 5.52
N ASN A 167 13.18 -22.58 4.73
CA ASN A 167 14.59 -22.75 4.38
C ASN A 167 15.49 -22.44 5.57
N THR A 168 16.30 -23.45 5.98
CA THR A 168 17.24 -23.35 7.10
C THR A 168 18.70 -23.24 6.66
N SER A 169 19.01 -23.47 5.39
CA SER A 169 20.39 -23.51 4.89
C SER A 169 20.92 -22.17 4.43
N GLN A 170 20.06 -21.29 3.89
CA GLN A 170 20.44 -19.97 3.35
C GLN A 170 19.55 -18.87 3.96
N ILE A 171 19.53 -18.79 5.27
CA ILE A 171 18.56 -17.97 6.04
C ILE A 171 18.58 -16.50 5.60
N GLU A 172 19.77 -15.89 5.47
CA GLU A 172 19.87 -14.47 5.09
C GLU A 172 19.31 -14.21 3.69
N ILE A 173 19.62 -15.07 2.74
CA ILE A 173 19.13 -14.96 1.36
C ILE A 173 17.62 -15.15 1.35
N SER A 174 17.10 -16.14 2.08
CA SER A 174 15.67 -16.37 2.18
C SER A 174 14.93 -15.18 2.80
N ILE A 175 15.46 -14.54 3.83
CA ILE A 175 14.86 -13.35 4.44
C ILE A 175 14.77 -12.19 3.43
N LYS A 176 15.83 -11.96 2.65
CA LYS A 176 15.82 -10.92 1.60
C LYS A 176 14.79 -11.25 0.52
N GLN A 177 14.69 -12.52 0.12
CA GLN A 177 13.75 -12.95 -0.90
C GLN A 177 12.29 -12.89 -0.39
N ILE A 178 12.03 -13.26 0.86
CA ILE A 178 10.72 -13.11 1.50
C ILE A 178 10.22 -11.66 1.39
N GLN A 179 11.09 -10.68 1.66
CA GLN A 179 10.70 -9.28 1.57
C GLN A 179 10.24 -8.90 0.16
N VAL A 180 10.94 -9.38 -0.87
CA VAL A 180 10.63 -9.05 -2.27
C VAL A 180 9.36 -9.77 -2.73
N ASP A 181 9.28 -11.07 -2.49
CA ASP A 181 8.20 -11.91 -3.02
C ASP A 181 6.87 -11.64 -2.28
N LEU A 182 6.91 -11.45 -0.96
CA LEU A 182 5.71 -11.11 -0.20
C LEU A 182 5.16 -9.74 -0.58
N GLU A 183 6.01 -8.72 -0.75
CA GLU A 183 5.57 -7.40 -1.20
C GLU A 183 4.92 -7.48 -2.59
N LYS A 184 5.55 -8.20 -3.52
CA LYS A 184 5.03 -8.40 -4.89
C LYS A 184 3.70 -9.14 -4.87
N HIS A 185 3.58 -10.20 -4.08
CA HIS A 185 2.38 -11.01 -3.94
C HIS A 185 1.20 -10.18 -3.42
N ILE A 186 1.36 -9.47 -2.30
CA ILE A 186 0.32 -8.61 -1.74
C ILE A 186 -0.15 -7.58 -2.78
N ARG A 187 0.79 -6.94 -3.51
CA ARG A 187 0.42 -5.97 -4.54
C ARG A 187 -0.30 -6.60 -5.72
N PHE A 188 0.04 -7.80 -6.09
CA PHE A 188 -0.67 -8.57 -7.12
C PHE A 188 -2.12 -8.83 -6.69
N GLU A 189 -2.35 -9.30 -5.47
CA GLU A 189 -3.70 -9.55 -4.98
C GLU A 189 -4.53 -8.27 -4.87
N GLU A 190 -3.98 -7.24 -4.28
CA GLU A 190 -4.66 -5.96 -4.08
C GLU A 190 -5.01 -5.22 -5.39
N ARG A 191 -4.16 -5.34 -6.41
CA ARG A 191 -4.30 -4.57 -7.66
C ARG A 191 -4.90 -5.34 -8.81
N VAL A 192 -4.77 -6.66 -8.79
CA VAL A 192 -5.20 -7.52 -9.89
C VAL A 192 -6.28 -8.48 -9.42
N LEU A 193 -5.95 -9.39 -8.49
CA LEU A 193 -6.81 -10.50 -8.14
C LEU A 193 -8.13 -10.06 -7.48
N PHE A 194 -8.08 -9.11 -6.55
CA PHE A 194 -9.28 -8.64 -5.83
C PHE A 194 -10.14 -7.63 -6.60
N ASN A 195 -9.79 -7.35 -7.85
CA ASN A 195 -10.58 -6.48 -8.74
C ASN A 195 -11.33 -7.29 -9.81
N GLU A 196 -11.14 -8.61 -9.85
CA GLU A 196 -11.91 -9.56 -10.68
C GLU A 196 -13.26 -9.91 -10.04
#